data_c04d9b5f9d838c08928cb1c33a719268
#
_entry.id   c04d9b5f9d838c08928cb1c33a719268
#
_cell.length_a   1.000
_cell.length_b   1.000
_cell.length_c   1.000
_cell.angle_alpha   90.00
_cell.angle_beta   90.00
_cell.angle_gamma   90.00
#
_symmetry.space_group_name_H-M   'P 1'
#
loop_
_entity.id
_entity.type
_entity.pdbx_description
1 polymer ?
#
loop_
_entity_poly.entity_id
_entity_poly.type
_entity_poly.pdbx_seq_one_letter_code
_entity_poly.pdbx_strand_id
1 'polypeptide(L)'
;MPMSLRRKFILVILVFGIFGILDAGYLTMEHYSNEIPPCSTSIWVDCGKVLKSTYAMVGPIPVSLLGLAYYSTMVGLAIVRFMVDREMTFKDVLWKLLEKYARPRALTLEKMLFYVQLVLSGTGALFSVYFVYLQLGVIQAICVYCMVSAF
;
A
#
# COMPACT_ATOMS: atom_id res chain seq x y z
N MET A 1 5.38 -2.40 -28.74
CA MET A 1 6.67 -2.25 -28.04
C MET A 1 6.56 -2.89 -26.67
N PRO A 2 7.51 -3.73 -26.24
CA PRO A 2 7.44 -4.33 -24.90
C PRO A 2 7.53 -3.24 -23.85
N MET A 3 6.62 -3.27 -22.88
CA MET A 3 6.60 -2.36 -21.74
C MET A 3 7.93 -2.47 -20.98
N SER A 4 8.55 -1.34 -20.63
CA SER A 4 9.78 -1.33 -19.84
C SER A 4 9.53 -2.01 -18.49
N LEU A 5 10.53 -2.72 -17.95
CA LEU A 5 10.44 -3.42 -16.66
C LEU A 5 9.94 -2.47 -15.55
N ARG A 6 10.40 -1.23 -15.58
CA ARG A 6 9.98 -0.15 -14.67
C ARG A 6 8.46 0.08 -14.67
N ARG A 7 7.83 0.18 -15.85
CA ARG A 7 6.38 0.36 -15.97
C ARG A 7 5.61 -0.83 -15.41
N LYS A 8 6.10 -2.04 -15.63
CA LYS A 8 5.50 -3.26 -15.06
C LYS A 8 5.46 -3.18 -13.54
N PHE A 9 6.56 -2.79 -12.90
CA PHE A 9 6.61 -2.61 -11.43
C PHE A 9 5.66 -1.53 -10.94
N ILE A 10 5.57 -0.37 -11.60
CA ILE A 10 4.64 0.68 -11.22
C ILE A 10 3.19 0.19 -11.32
N LEU A 11 2.83 -0.53 -12.38
CA LEU A 11 1.49 -1.09 -12.55
C LEU A 11 1.16 -2.14 -11.48
N VAL A 12 2.12 -3.00 -11.14
CA VAL A 12 1.94 -3.97 -10.04
C VAL A 12 1.64 -3.25 -8.73
N ILE A 13 2.41 -2.21 -8.38
CA ILE A 13 2.18 -1.41 -7.16
C ILE A 13 0.80 -0.73 -7.20
N LEU A 14 0.38 -0.21 -8.35
CA LEU A 14 -0.95 0.41 -8.51
C LEU A 14 -2.07 -0.61 -8.27
N VAL A 15 -1.99 -1.80 -8.87
CA VAL A 15 -3.00 -2.85 -8.72
C VAL A 15 -3.09 -3.30 -7.26
N PHE A 16 -1.98 -3.71 -6.65
CA PHE A 16 -1.98 -4.15 -5.25
C PHE A 16 -2.33 -3.02 -4.28
N GLY A 17 -1.89 -1.79 -4.55
CA GLY A 17 -2.25 -0.64 -3.73
C GLY A 17 -3.74 -0.31 -3.77
N ILE A 18 -4.41 -0.43 -4.92
CA ILE A 18 -5.86 -0.26 -5.04
C ILE A 18 -6.60 -1.34 -4.25
N PHE A 19 -6.18 -2.61 -4.37
CA PHE A 19 -6.75 -3.68 -3.54
C PHE A 19 -6.57 -3.41 -2.05
N GLY A 20 -5.39 -2.95 -1.63
CA GLY A 20 -5.13 -2.57 -0.25
C GLY A 20 -6.01 -1.40 0.24
N ILE A 21 -6.27 -0.39 -0.62
CA ILE A 21 -7.20 0.71 -0.30
C ILE A 21 -8.62 0.18 -0.07
N LEU A 22 -9.10 -0.69 -0.95
CA LEU A 22 -10.46 -1.26 -0.85
C LEU A 22 -10.61 -2.10 0.42
N ASP A 23 -9.65 -2.97 0.72
CA ASP A 23 -9.66 -3.83 1.89
C ASP A 23 -9.53 -3.03 3.19
N ALA A 24 -8.53 -2.14 3.31
CA ALA A 24 -8.35 -1.29 4.48
C ALA A 24 -9.51 -0.31 4.68
N GLY A 25 -10.10 0.19 3.59
CA GLY A 25 -11.29 1.03 3.62
C GLY A 25 -12.51 0.28 4.16
N TYR A 26 -12.74 -0.94 3.67
CA TYR A 26 -13.79 -1.82 4.16
C TYR A 26 -13.63 -2.11 5.67
N LEU A 27 -12.45 -2.55 6.10
CA LEU A 27 -12.19 -2.82 7.51
C LEU A 27 -12.31 -1.58 8.41
N THR A 28 -11.98 -0.40 7.89
CA THR A 28 -12.16 0.87 8.61
C THR A 28 -13.65 1.17 8.79
N MET A 29 -14.45 0.94 7.75
CA MET A 29 -15.90 1.14 7.81
C MET A 29 -16.55 0.19 8.82
N GLU A 30 -16.22 -1.10 8.78
CA GLU A 30 -16.68 -2.11 9.74
C GLU A 30 -16.30 -1.75 11.19
N HIS A 31 -15.09 -1.24 11.39
CA HIS A 31 -14.63 -0.81 12.71
C HIS A 31 -15.52 0.30 13.28
N TYR A 32 -15.84 1.33 12.50
CA TYR A 32 -16.68 2.44 12.95
C TYR A 32 -18.18 2.10 13.04
N SER A 33 -18.65 1.15 12.23
CA SER A 33 -20.03 0.64 12.31
C SER A 33 -20.24 -0.33 13.48
N ASN A 34 -19.18 -0.76 14.17
CA ASN A 34 -19.18 -1.84 15.16
C ASN A 34 -19.69 -3.18 14.61
N GLU A 35 -19.70 -3.35 13.30
CA GLU A 35 -20.07 -4.60 12.65
C GLU A 35 -18.88 -5.56 12.62
N ILE A 36 -19.16 -6.84 12.46
CA ILE A 36 -18.14 -7.88 12.38
C ILE A 36 -18.17 -8.41 10.95
N PRO A 37 -17.03 -8.34 10.21
CA PRO A 37 -16.96 -8.91 8.87
C PRO A 37 -17.39 -10.38 8.86
N PRO A 38 -18.00 -10.86 7.78
CA PRO A 38 -18.53 -12.22 7.69
C PRO A 38 -17.43 -13.29 7.52
N CYS A 39 -16.36 -13.20 8.30
CA CYS A 39 -15.25 -14.14 8.30
C CYS A 39 -15.03 -14.86 9.65
N SER A 40 -15.95 -14.70 10.61
CA SER A 40 -15.92 -15.44 11.88
C SER A 40 -16.59 -16.79 11.69
N THR A 41 -15.87 -17.75 11.08
CA THR A 41 -16.43 -19.06 10.69
C THR A 41 -15.95 -20.21 11.57
N SER A 42 -14.89 -20.03 12.36
CA SER A 42 -14.33 -21.07 13.21
C SER A 42 -13.53 -20.47 14.37
N ILE A 43 -13.12 -21.33 15.31
CA ILE A 43 -12.30 -20.93 16.48
C ILE A 43 -10.97 -20.28 16.05
N TRP A 44 -10.44 -20.67 14.90
CA TRP A 44 -9.16 -20.16 14.37
C TRP A 44 -9.33 -18.99 13.39
N VAL A 45 -10.49 -18.89 12.72
CA VAL A 45 -10.80 -17.83 11.75
C VAL A 45 -11.89 -16.97 12.35
N ASP A 46 -11.47 -15.87 12.99
CA ASP A 46 -12.35 -14.94 13.69
C ASP A 46 -11.87 -13.50 13.50
N CYS A 47 -12.43 -12.82 12.50
CA CYS A 47 -12.16 -11.42 12.23
C CYS A 47 -12.62 -10.52 13.37
N GLY A 48 -13.74 -10.85 14.03
CA GLY A 48 -14.26 -10.06 15.13
C GLY A 48 -13.29 -10.02 16.31
N LYS A 49 -12.69 -11.17 16.66
CA LYS A 49 -11.69 -11.24 17.72
C LYS A 49 -10.45 -10.42 17.41
N VAL A 50 -9.99 -10.42 16.15
CA VAL A 50 -8.82 -9.65 15.73
C VAL A 50 -9.14 -8.15 15.71
N LEU A 51 -10.24 -7.73 15.10
CA LEU A 51 -10.63 -6.31 14.95
C LEU A 51 -11.00 -5.63 16.28
N LYS A 52 -11.48 -6.41 17.26
CA LYS A 52 -11.80 -5.90 18.62
C LYS A 52 -10.66 -6.06 19.62
N SER A 53 -9.53 -6.61 19.19
CA SER A 53 -8.35 -6.74 20.05
C SER A 53 -7.74 -5.37 20.36
N THR A 54 -7.02 -5.27 21.49
CA THR A 54 -6.25 -4.05 21.83
C THR A 54 -5.17 -3.73 20.80
N TYR A 55 -4.74 -4.69 20.01
CA TYR A 55 -3.75 -4.53 18.93
C TYR A 55 -4.34 -3.99 17.62
N ALA A 56 -5.68 -3.94 17.50
CA ALA A 56 -6.36 -3.34 16.35
C ALA A 56 -6.38 -1.80 16.41
N MET A 57 -5.89 -1.23 17.52
CA MET A 57 -5.86 0.22 17.75
C MET A 57 -4.45 0.69 18.07
N VAL A 58 -4.07 1.85 17.55
CA VAL A 58 -2.86 2.60 17.94
C VAL A 58 -3.31 3.91 18.56
N GLY A 59 -3.44 3.94 19.90
CA GLY A 59 -4.12 5.01 20.58
C GLY A 59 -5.60 5.11 20.18
N PRO A 60 -6.08 6.25 19.73
CA PRO A 60 -7.48 6.41 19.29
C PRO A 60 -7.73 6.01 17.83
N ILE A 61 -6.69 5.58 17.09
CA ILE A 61 -6.75 5.36 15.64
C ILE A 61 -6.76 3.86 15.35
N PRO A 62 -7.74 3.34 14.58
CA PRO A 62 -7.73 1.95 14.14
C PRO A 62 -6.59 1.69 13.14
N VAL A 63 -5.95 0.53 13.27
CA VAL A 63 -4.85 0.10 12.40
C VAL A 63 -5.28 0.05 10.93
N SER A 64 -6.55 -0.30 10.66
CA SER A 64 -7.11 -0.27 9.30
C SER A 64 -7.07 1.12 8.66
N LEU A 65 -7.33 2.18 9.43
CA LEU A 65 -7.22 3.56 8.94
C LEU A 65 -5.76 3.95 8.62
N LEU A 66 -4.80 3.48 9.44
CA LEU A 66 -3.38 3.66 9.13
C LEU A 66 -2.98 2.91 7.85
N GLY A 67 -3.51 1.70 7.66
CA GLY A 67 -3.36 0.93 6.43
C GLY A 67 -3.93 1.67 5.22
N LEU A 68 -5.12 2.24 5.34
CA LEU A 68 -5.76 3.04 4.29
C LEU A 68 -4.89 4.24 3.89
N ALA A 69 -4.36 4.98 4.87
CA ALA A 69 -3.44 6.10 4.62
C ALA A 69 -2.15 5.63 3.94
N TYR A 70 -1.58 4.51 4.38
CA TYR A 70 -0.39 3.91 3.79
C TYR A 70 -0.60 3.52 2.31
N TYR A 71 -1.65 2.75 1.99
CA TYR A 71 -1.93 2.33 0.61
C TYR A 71 -2.26 3.53 -0.29
N SER A 72 -3.00 4.52 0.22
CA SER A 72 -3.28 5.77 -0.52
C SER A 72 -1.99 6.52 -0.86
N THR A 73 -1.05 6.59 0.07
CA THR A 73 0.27 7.21 -0.15
C THR A 73 1.07 6.44 -1.20
N MET A 74 1.09 5.10 -1.11
CA MET A 74 1.81 4.24 -2.07
C MET A 74 1.25 4.39 -3.48
N VAL A 75 -0.08 4.40 -3.63
CA VAL A 75 -0.75 4.61 -4.93
C VAL A 75 -0.47 6.02 -5.46
N GLY A 76 -0.56 7.06 -4.61
CA GLY A 76 -0.24 8.43 -5.00
C GLY A 76 1.19 8.58 -5.53
N LEU A 77 2.17 8.02 -4.83
CA LEU A 77 3.57 8.01 -5.27
C LEU A 77 3.75 7.22 -6.59
N ALA A 78 3.06 6.09 -6.75
CA ALA A 78 3.12 5.30 -7.97
C ALA A 78 2.52 6.07 -9.18
N ILE A 79 1.42 6.81 -8.98
CA ILE A 79 0.81 7.67 -10.01
C ILE A 79 1.79 8.79 -10.41
N VAL A 80 2.39 9.49 -9.45
CA VAL A 80 3.37 10.55 -9.73
C VAL A 80 4.56 9.98 -10.53
N ARG A 81 5.09 8.83 -10.14
CA ARG A 81 6.16 8.15 -10.88
C ARG A 81 5.74 7.75 -12.30
N PHE A 82 4.51 7.27 -12.45
CA PHE A 82 3.97 6.93 -13.77
C PHE A 82 3.84 8.16 -14.68
N MET A 83 3.39 9.29 -14.12
CA MET A 83 3.33 10.56 -14.86
C MET A 83 4.71 11.05 -15.27
N VAL A 84 5.69 11.02 -14.37
CA VAL A 84 7.08 11.39 -14.66
C VAL A 84 7.68 10.49 -15.75
N ASP A 85 7.45 9.16 -15.68
CA ASP A 85 7.90 8.21 -16.70
C ASP A 85 7.21 8.46 -18.06
N ARG A 86 5.94 8.82 -18.06
CA ARG A 86 5.20 9.17 -19.28
C ARG A 86 5.67 10.47 -19.91
N GLU A 87 5.90 11.49 -19.11
CA GLU A 87 6.43 12.78 -19.61
C GLU A 87 7.80 12.61 -20.24
N MET A 88 8.66 11.78 -19.66
CA MET A 88 9.97 11.47 -20.23
C MET A 88 9.87 10.75 -21.59
N THR A 89 8.81 9.97 -21.82
CA THR A 89 8.58 9.24 -23.09
C THR A 89 7.92 10.12 -24.15
N PHE A 90 7.01 11.00 -23.76
CA PHE A 90 6.27 11.86 -24.71
C PHE A 90 7.08 13.08 -25.19
N LYS A 91 7.98 13.57 -24.35
CA LYS A 91 8.81 14.76 -24.61
C LYS A 91 10.09 14.49 -25.40
N ASP A 92 10.35 13.27 -25.85
CA ASP A 92 11.55 12.95 -26.62
C ASP A 92 11.69 13.78 -27.91
N VAL A 93 10.59 14.27 -28.45
CA VAL A 93 10.59 15.14 -29.65
C VAL A 93 10.78 16.64 -29.29
N LEU A 94 10.09 17.12 -28.25
CA LEU A 94 10.21 18.50 -27.77
C LEU A 94 11.41 18.69 -26.83
N TRP A 95 11.83 17.60 -26.20
CA TRP A 95 12.88 17.54 -25.20
C TRP A 95 14.30 17.74 -25.73
N LYS A 96 14.57 17.41 -27.00
CA LYS A 96 15.85 17.73 -27.63
C LYS A 96 16.19 19.23 -27.61
N LEU A 97 15.17 20.09 -27.56
CA LEU A 97 15.35 21.54 -27.49
C LEU A 97 15.53 22.07 -26.06
N LEU A 98 14.99 21.33 -25.04
CA LEU A 98 15.02 21.73 -23.63
C LEU A 98 15.97 20.86 -22.79
N GLU A 99 16.74 19.97 -23.41
CA GLU A 99 17.49 18.86 -22.81
C GLU A 99 18.51 19.28 -21.74
N LYS A 100 19.05 20.47 -21.84
CA LYS A 100 20.16 20.92 -20.98
C LYS A 100 19.73 21.27 -19.55
N TYR A 101 18.46 21.67 -19.32
CA TYR A 101 18.04 22.24 -18.02
C TYR A 101 17.04 21.38 -17.21
N ALA A 102 16.16 20.64 -17.85
CA ALA A 102 15.08 19.93 -17.19
C ALA A 102 15.41 18.45 -16.90
N ARG A 103 16.26 17.80 -17.68
CA ARG A 103 16.63 16.40 -17.56
C ARG A 103 17.25 16.00 -16.20
N PRO A 104 18.22 16.76 -15.65
CA PRO A 104 18.83 16.39 -14.35
C PRO A 104 17.84 16.45 -13.19
N ARG A 105 16.89 17.39 -13.20
CA ARG A 105 15.87 17.53 -12.15
C ARG A 105 14.85 16.40 -12.17
N ALA A 106 14.37 16.01 -13.34
CA ALA A 106 13.41 14.90 -13.48
C ALA A 106 14.01 13.56 -13.08
N LEU A 107 15.28 13.29 -13.45
CA LEU A 107 16.01 12.08 -13.03
C LEU A 107 16.26 12.06 -11.53
N THR A 108 16.54 13.20 -10.90
CA THR A 108 16.74 13.31 -9.45
C THR A 108 15.43 13.07 -8.73
N LEU A 109 14.33 13.66 -9.18
CA LEU A 109 13.00 13.47 -8.61
C LEU A 109 12.58 11.99 -8.68
N GLU A 110 12.76 11.36 -9.84
CA GLU A 110 12.41 9.94 -10.00
C GLU A 110 13.19 9.02 -9.07
N LYS A 111 14.49 9.24 -8.93
CA LYS A 111 15.32 8.49 -7.99
C LYS A 111 14.84 8.70 -6.54
N MET A 112 14.56 9.94 -6.16
CA MET A 112 14.05 10.27 -4.82
C MET A 112 12.72 9.55 -4.54
N LEU A 113 11.76 9.62 -5.47
CA LEU A 113 10.48 8.93 -5.35
C LEU A 113 10.65 7.40 -5.28
N PHE A 114 11.60 6.84 -6.02
CA PHE A 114 11.92 5.41 -5.94
C PHE A 114 12.43 5.02 -4.56
N TYR A 115 13.38 5.76 -3.99
CA TYR A 115 13.90 5.45 -2.65
C TYR A 115 12.85 5.63 -1.56
N VAL A 116 12.05 6.69 -1.62
CA VAL A 116 10.92 6.87 -0.68
C VAL A 116 9.97 5.68 -0.74
N GLN A 117 9.58 5.25 -1.93
CA GLN A 117 8.68 4.12 -2.11
C GLN A 117 9.31 2.79 -1.66
N LEU A 118 10.62 2.62 -1.88
CA LEU A 118 11.36 1.44 -1.40
C LEU A 118 11.38 1.37 0.14
N VAL A 119 11.66 2.49 0.80
CA VAL A 119 11.67 2.56 2.27
C VAL A 119 10.26 2.31 2.83
N LEU A 120 9.23 2.93 2.25
CA LEU A 120 7.84 2.69 2.65
C LEU A 120 7.45 1.22 2.45
N SER A 121 7.81 0.61 1.33
CA SER A 121 7.55 -0.80 1.07
C SER A 121 8.24 -1.72 2.07
N GLY A 122 9.51 -1.45 2.39
CA GLY A 122 10.25 -2.19 3.41
C GLY A 122 9.62 -2.06 4.79
N THR A 123 9.20 -0.85 5.17
CA THR A 123 8.48 -0.60 6.43
C THR A 123 7.14 -1.35 6.46
N GLY A 124 6.37 -1.32 5.37
CA GLY A 124 5.12 -2.06 5.25
C GLY A 124 5.32 -3.56 5.42
N ALA A 125 6.37 -4.13 4.80
CA ALA A 125 6.70 -5.56 4.95
C ALA A 125 7.02 -5.93 6.41
N LEU A 126 7.75 -5.09 7.13
CA LEU A 126 8.03 -5.31 8.56
C LEU A 126 6.75 -5.28 9.40
N PHE A 127 5.86 -4.34 9.14
CA PHE A 127 4.55 -4.29 9.81
C PHE A 127 3.69 -5.49 9.45
N SER A 128 3.69 -5.97 8.20
CA SER A 128 2.98 -7.18 7.79
C SER A 128 3.44 -8.40 8.59
N VAL A 129 4.74 -8.62 8.71
CA VAL A 129 5.31 -9.70 9.53
C VAL A 129 4.89 -9.57 11.00
N TYR A 130 4.96 -8.36 11.55
CA TYR A 130 4.54 -8.09 12.93
C TYR A 130 3.05 -8.40 13.14
N PHE A 131 2.16 -7.98 12.25
CA PHE A 131 0.72 -8.25 12.38
C PHE A 131 0.38 -9.73 12.19
N VAL A 132 1.06 -10.44 11.30
CA VAL A 132 0.92 -11.89 11.18
C VAL A 132 1.35 -12.59 12.49
N TYR A 133 2.47 -12.17 13.06
CA TYR A 133 2.92 -12.68 14.36
C TYR A 133 1.88 -12.42 15.47
N LEU A 134 1.29 -11.22 15.53
CA LEU A 134 0.24 -10.91 16.52
C LEU A 134 -0.98 -11.82 16.37
N GLN A 135 -1.44 -12.04 15.14
CA GLN A 135 -2.60 -12.89 14.88
C GLN A 135 -2.35 -14.35 15.30
N LEU A 136 -1.21 -14.92 14.93
CA LEU A 136 -0.90 -16.32 15.17
C LEU A 136 -0.39 -16.57 16.59
N GLY A 137 0.48 -15.70 17.11
CA GLY A 137 1.18 -15.92 18.39
C GLY A 137 0.46 -15.35 19.60
N VAL A 138 -0.21 -14.20 19.47
CA VAL A 138 -0.77 -13.45 20.60
C VAL A 138 -2.29 -13.55 20.65
N ILE A 139 -2.97 -13.22 19.56
CA ILE A 139 -4.44 -13.19 19.50
C ILE A 139 -4.99 -14.61 19.33
N GLN A 140 -4.22 -15.48 18.68
CA GLN A 140 -4.60 -16.85 18.33
C GLN A 140 -5.92 -16.89 17.55
N ALA A 141 -6.05 -15.98 16.61
CA ALA A 141 -7.15 -15.91 15.65
C ALA A 141 -6.65 -15.25 14.36
N ILE A 142 -7.14 -15.72 13.23
CA ILE A 142 -6.78 -15.26 11.90
C ILE A 142 -7.92 -14.39 11.34
N CYS A 143 -7.61 -13.18 10.94
CA CYS A 143 -8.49 -12.33 10.15
C CYS A 143 -8.11 -12.47 8.67
N VAL A 144 -9.01 -13.03 7.86
CA VAL A 144 -8.75 -13.27 6.43
C VAL A 144 -8.45 -11.97 5.70
N TYR A 145 -9.23 -10.92 5.94
CA TYR A 145 -9.02 -9.60 5.34
C TYR A 145 -7.67 -9.00 5.73
N CYS A 146 -7.30 -9.08 7.02
CA CYS A 146 -6.01 -8.60 7.50
C CYS A 146 -4.83 -9.38 6.90
N MET A 147 -5.02 -10.69 6.63
CA MET A 147 -4.00 -11.51 5.96
C MET A 147 -3.87 -11.12 4.48
N VAL A 148 -4.98 -10.86 3.79
CA VAL A 148 -4.96 -10.38 2.39
C VAL A 148 -4.24 -9.04 2.27
N SER A 149 -4.46 -8.12 3.22
CA SER A 149 -3.72 -6.85 3.28
C SER A 149 -2.24 -7.00 3.64
N ALA A 150 -1.86 -8.09 4.34
CA ALA A 150 -0.47 -8.32 4.75
C ALA A 150 0.41 -8.91 3.64
N PHE A 151 -0.17 -9.50 2.59
CA PHE A 151 0.53 -10.14 1.47
C PHE A 151 0.32 -9.42 0.15
#